data_b9295e29336a4ff7c2d04e5291aaf031
#
_entry.id   b9295e29336a4ff7c2d04e5291aaf031
#
_cell.length_a   1.000
_cell.length_b   1.000
_cell.length_c   1.000
_cell.angle_alpha   90.00
_cell.angle_beta   90.00
_cell.angle_gamma   90.00
#
_symmetry.space_group_name_H-M   'P 1'
#
loop_
_entity.id
_entity.type
_entity.pdbx_description
1 polymer ?
#
loop_
_entity_poly.entity_id
_entity_poly.type
_entity_poly.pdbx_seq_one_letter_code
_entity_poly.pdbx_strand_id
1 'polypeptide(L)'
;MAINALNVIVGAPDQSNTVGAVNWADVGTSLPSDARTTLPATWKSGGYVSTDGVSLSIEQSTTPIDDWSLAHVRTLLDSFTGTVTFTFIQTDYDTLVMLFGASNVTQTPAAGSNGTLIKVSIGAELPPAKAFCFNMKDGDQRVRLELPNAQPTIDGELTFKANEPISWSVSLDCGADSTGKSIYFLYDNGVLASATTTTTGA
;
A
#
# COMPACT_ATOMS: atom_id res chain seq x y z
N MET A 1 30.57 10.46 -1.26
CA MET A 1 29.51 10.01 -0.33
C MET A 1 30.09 8.82 0.40
N ALA A 2 30.12 8.80 1.73
CA ALA A 2 30.64 7.66 2.49
C ALA A 2 29.60 6.54 2.50
N ILE A 3 30.06 5.29 2.37
CA ILE A 3 29.22 4.11 2.52
C ILE A 3 28.81 4.01 3.98
N ASN A 4 27.51 3.92 4.27
CA ASN A 4 26.98 3.80 5.62
C ASN A 4 25.98 2.64 5.67
N ALA A 5 26.29 1.65 6.50
CA ALA A 5 25.45 0.47 6.67
C ALA A 5 24.06 0.81 7.25
N LEU A 6 23.92 1.92 7.99
CA LEU A 6 22.62 2.38 8.49
C LEU A 6 21.66 2.85 7.39
N ASN A 7 22.17 3.05 6.17
CA ASN A 7 21.31 3.38 5.02
C ASN A 7 20.81 2.13 4.28
N VAL A 8 21.17 0.94 4.74
CA VAL A 8 20.61 -0.33 4.26
C VAL A 8 19.39 -0.64 5.14
N ILE A 9 18.20 -0.56 4.57
CA ILE A 9 16.93 -0.65 5.30
C ILE A 9 16.25 -1.97 4.96
N VAL A 10 15.67 -2.60 5.98
CA VAL A 10 14.81 -3.77 5.84
C VAL A 10 13.35 -3.34 5.84
N GLY A 11 12.58 -3.74 4.83
CA GLY A 11 11.14 -3.43 4.72
C GLY A 11 10.28 -4.36 5.58
N ALA A 12 10.57 -4.48 6.89
CA ALA A 12 9.72 -5.27 7.78
C ALA A 12 8.39 -4.55 8.06
N PRO A 13 7.25 -5.29 8.19
CA PRO A 13 5.97 -4.67 8.47
C PRO A 13 5.97 -3.94 9.82
N ASP A 14 5.46 -2.72 9.87
CA ASP A 14 5.27 -2.01 11.13
C ASP A 14 3.96 -2.46 11.79
N GLN A 15 4.06 -3.39 12.73
CA GLN A 15 2.96 -3.90 13.53
C GLN A 15 2.78 -3.16 14.86
N SER A 16 3.55 -2.10 15.11
CA SER A 16 3.45 -1.30 16.33
C SER A 16 2.16 -0.49 16.42
N ASN A 17 1.50 -0.26 15.28
CA ASN A 17 0.16 0.32 15.21
C ASN A 17 -0.89 -0.80 15.21
N THR A 18 -1.98 -0.60 15.93
CA THR A 18 -3.12 -1.54 16.02
C THR A 18 -3.81 -1.80 14.66
N VAL A 19 -3.42 -1.09 13.62
CA VAL A 19 -4.06 -1.09 12.29
C VAL A 19 -3.31 -1.97 11.28
N GLY A 20 -2.19 -2.60 11.66
CA GLY A 20 -1.39 -3.47 10.77
C GLY A 20 -0.52 -2.69 9.77
N ALA A 21 0.22 -3.44 8.94
CA ALA A 21 1.18 -2.87 7.99
C ALA A 21 0.51 -2.33 6.72
N VAL A 22 -0.57 -2.96 6.26
CA VAL A 22 -1.33 -2.56 5.06
C VAL A 22 -2.65 -1.94 5.50
N ASN A 23 -2.89 -0.73 5.04
CA ASN A 23 -4.10 0.03 5.35
C ASN A 23 -4.69 0.60 4.07
N TRP A 24 -6.01 0.75 4.06
CA TRP A 24 -6.74 1.31 2.93
C TRP A 24 -7.84 2.28 3.38
N ALA A 25 -8.18 3.19 2.51
CA ALA A 25 -9.26 4.17 2.70
C ALA A 25 -9.90 4.52 1.36
N ASP A 26 -10.96 5.31 1.38
CA ASP A 26 -11.57 5.82 0.15
C ASP A 26 -10.65 6.84 -0.54
N VAL A 27 -10.68 6.87 -1.87
CA VAL A 27 -9.94 7.86 -2.66
C VAL A 27 -10.34 9.28 -2.22
N GLY A 28 -9.36 10.16 -2.06
CA GLY A 28 -9.55 11.52 -1.56
C GLY A 28 -9.41 11.64 -0.04
N THR A 29 -9.20 10.52 0.69
CA THR A 29 -8.80 10.58 2.10
C THR A 29 -7.43 11.24 2.20
N SER A 30 -7.26 12.14 3.18
CA SER A 30 -5.97 12.80 3.41
C SER A 30 -4.88 11.80 3.68
N LEU A 31 -3.81 11.86 2.87
CA LEU A 31 -2.62 11.07 3.08
C LEU A 31 -1.83 11.63 4.28
N PRO A 32 -1.15 10.78 5.05
CA PRO A 32 -0.21 11.24 6.07
C PRO A 32 0.92 12.06 5.45
N SER A 33 1.44 13.02 6.19
CA SER A 33 2.56 13.86 5.74
C SER A 33 3.94 13.31 6.15
N ASP A 34 3.98 12.23 6.93
CA ASP A 34 5.20 11.62 7.46
C ASP A 34 5.05 10.11 7.64
N ALA A 35 6.17 9.43 7.91
CA ALA A 35 6.20 7.98 8.08
C ALA A 35 5.88 7.49 9.51
N ARG A 36 5.67 8.39 10.50
CA ARG A 36 5.48 8.04 11.91
C ARG A 36 4.08 8.26 12.44
N THR A 37 3.40 9.27 11.94
CA THR A 37 2.05 9.61 12.43
C THR A 37 1.10 8.43 12.26
N THR A 38 0.39 8.12 13.35
CA THR A 38 -0.66 7.10 13.36
C THR A 38 -1.77 7.47 12.39
N LEU A 39 -2.21 6.49 11.62
CA LEU A 39 -3.30 6.68 10.67
C LEU A 39 -4.61 7.00 11.39
N PRO A 40 -5.40 7.97 10.89
CA PRO A 40 -6.74 8.24 11.41
C PRO A 40 -7.68 7.02 11.29
N ALA A 41 -8.76 7.01 12.07
CA ALA A 41 -9.76 5.94 12.06
C ALA A 41 -10.51 5.76 10.72
N THR A 42 -10.34 6.69 9.78
CA THR A 42 -10.83 6.57 8.40
C THR A 42 -10.08 5.51 7.59
N TRP A 43 -8.85 5.18 8.01
CA TRP A 43 -8.06 4.12 7.42
C TRP A 43 -8.40 2.77 8.06
N LYS A 44 -8.69 1.80 7.25
CA LYS A 44 -9.01 0.43 7.67
C LYS A 44 -7.81 -0.48 7.49
N SER A 45 -7.66 -1.44 8.39
CA SER A 45 -6.63 -2.48 8.24
C SER A 45 -7.00 -3.44 7.11
N GLY A 46 -6.00 -3.83 6.31
CA GLY A 46 -6.12 -4.91 5.34
C GLY A 46 -5.83 -6.30 5.93
N GLY A 47 -5.43 -6.38 7.20
CA GLY A 47 -5.09 -7.64 7.86
C GLY A 47 -3.64 -8.10 7.62
N TYR A 48 -3.41 -9.40 7.82
CA TYR A 48 -2.09 -10.01 7.67
C TYR A 48 -1.73 -10.24 6.21
N VAL A 49 -0.48 -9.92 5.86
CA VAL A 49 0.13 -10.19 4.55
C VAL A 49 1.02 -11.43 4.64
N SER A 50 1.16 -12.16 3.55
CA SER A 50 2.05 -13.32 3.46
C SER A 50 3.52 -12.96 3.66
N THR A 51 4.35 -13.97 3.88
CA THR A 51 5.80 -13.81 4.04
C THR A 51 6.52 -13.26 2.81
N ASP A 52 5.86 -13.24 1.65
CA ASP A 52 6.40 -12.65 0.41
C ASP A 52 6.44 -11.12 0.46
N GLY A 53 5.69 -10.53 1.42
CA GLY A 53 5.67 -9.09 1.66
C GLY A 53 4.93 -8.31 0.58
N VAL A 54 5.42 -7.11 0.31
CA VAL A 54 4.83 -6.16 -0.66
C VAL A 54 5.87 -5.83 -1.73
N SER A 55 5.51 -5.98 -2.99
CA SER A 55 6.37 -5.67 -4.13
C SER A 55 5.83 -4.46 -4.89
N LEU A 56 6.71 -3.51 -5.21
CA LEU A 56 6.41 -2.35 -6.05
C LEU A 56 7.17 -2.48 -7.38
N SER A 57 6.44 -2.46 -8.48
CA SER A 57 6.99 -2.35 -9.84
C SER A 57 6.72 -0.96 -10.39
N ILE A 58 7.75 -0.34 -10.95
CA ILE A 58 7.67 0.95 -11.63
C ILE A 58 8.22 0.77 -13.04
N GLU A 59 7.37 0.99 -14.03
CA GLU A 59 7.73 0.88 -15.44
C GLU A 59 7.58 2.23 -16.13
N GLN A 60 8.60 2.62 -16.89
CA GLN A 60 8.61 3.84 -17.68
C GLN A 60 9.01 3.48 -19.11
N SER A 61 8.15 3.80 -20.07
CA SER A 61 8.47 3.71 -21.49
C SER A 61 8.91 5.08 -21.98
N THR A 62 10.00 5.10 -22.75
CA THR A 62 10.58 6.34 -23.28
C THR A 62 10.92 6.20 -24.75
N THR A 63 10.73 7.27 -25.52
CA THR A 63 11.14 7.37 -26.91
C THR A 63 12.25 8.41 -27.07
N PRO A 64 13.42 8.03 -27.59
CA PRO A 64 14.47 8.98 -27.94
C PRO A 64 14.09 9.77 -29.21
N ILE A 65 14.44 11.03 -29.24
CA ILE A 65 14.42 11.85 -30.43
C ILE A 65 15.86 12.15 -30.81
N ASP A 66 16.23 11.76 -32.02
CA ASP A 66 17.53 11.99 -32.59
C ASP A 66 17.44 13.05 -33.68
N ASP A 67 18.53 13.79 -33.96
CA ASP A 67 18.61 14.69 -35.06
C ASP A 67 18.93 13.96 -36.39
N TRP A 68 19.04 14.74 -37.48
CA TRP A 68 19.36 14.15 -38.78
C TRP A 68 20.75 13.48 -38.85
N SER A 69 21.66 13.85 -37.96
CA SER A 69 22.98 13.19 -37.82
C SER A 69 22.95 11.92 -36.94
N LEU A 70 21.77 11.51 -36.50
CA LEU A 70 21.54 10.41 -35.55
C LEU A 70 22.12 10.71 -34.15
N ALA A 71 22.34 11.98 -33.83
CA ALA A 71 22.74 12.36 -32.48
C ALA A 71 21.50 12.50 -31.59
N HIS A 72 21.56 11.89 -30.38
CA HIS A 72 20.49 11.98 -29.39
C HIS A 72 20.27 13.43 -28.93
N VAL A 73 19.06 13.93 -29.09
CA VAL A 73 18.68 15.33 -28.74
C VAL A 73 17.83 15.37 -27.47
N ARG A 74 16.85 14.44 -27.35
CA ARG A 74 15.87 14.46 -26.27
C ARG A 74 15.25 13.10 -26.05
N THR A 75 14.91 12.78 -24.80
CA THR A 75 14.07 11.64 -24.44
C THR A 75 12.66 12.11 -24.05
N LEU A 76 11.65 11.52 -24.63
CA LEU A 76 10.25 11.71 -24.25
C LEU A 76 9.81 10.55 -23.35
N LEU A 77 9.00 10.85 -22.35
CA LEU A 77 8.29 9.83 -21.57
C LEU A 77 6.98 9.50 -22.28
N ASP A 78 6.79 8.26 -22.69
CA ASP A 78 5.57 7.81 -23.39
C ASP A 78 4.52 7.31 -22.38
N SER A 79 4.94 6.50 -21.40
CA SER A 79 4.05 5.98 -20.39
C SER A 79 4.76 5.76 -19.06
N PHE A 80 3.96 5.81 -17.98
CA PHE A 80 4.34 5.44 -16.63
C PHE A 80 3.29 4.47 -16.10
N THR A 81 3.74 3.33 -15.55
CA THR A 81 2.89 2.36 -14.87
C THR A 81 3.51 2.02 -13.52
N GLY A 82 2.74 2.16 -12.47
CA GLY A 82 3.08 1.70 -11.13
C GLY A 82 2.15 0.58 -10.71
N THR A 83 2.71 -0.54 -10.25
CA THR A 83 1.93 -1.69 -9.78
C THR A 83 2.47 -2.14 -8.44
N VAL A 84 1.58 -2.34 -7.46
CA VAL A 84 1.93 -2.92 -6.16
C VAL A 84 1.24 -4.25 -6.01
N THR A 85 2.01 -5.30 -5.68
CA THR A 85 1.48 -6.65 -5.49
C THR A 85 1.78 -7.16 -4.08
N PHE A 86 0.84 -7.86 -3.49
CA PHE A 86 0.96 -8.53 -2.19
C PHE A 86 -0.15 -9.57 -2.02
N THR A 87 -0.05 -10.40 -0.98
CA THR A 87 -1.04 -11.45 -0.73
C THR A 87 -1.55 -11.35 0.70
N PHE A 88 -2.85 -11.15 0.88
CA PHE A 88 -3.50 -11.27 2.18
C PHE A 88 -3.71 -12.73 2.55
N ILE A 89 -3.45 -13.05 3.83
CA ILE A 89 -3.72 -14.36 4.44
C ILE A 89 -4.82 -14.29 5.50
N GLN A 90 -5.41 -13.12 5.68
CA GLN A 90 -6.55 -12.89 6.55
C GLN A 90 -7.81 -12.70 5.70
N THR A 91 -8.89 -13.35 6.12
CA THR A 91 -10.21 -13.25 5.47
C THR A 91 -11.18 -12.67 6.49
N ASP A 92 -11.51 -11.40 6.36
CA ASP A 92 -12.50 -10.70 7.16
C ASP A 92 -13.40 -9.80 6.28
N TYR A 93 -14.38 -9.16 6.91
CA TYR A 93 -15.34 -8.33 6.20
C TYR A 93 -14.68 -7.14 5.50
N ASP A 94 -13.77 -6.42 6.17
CA ASP A 94 -13.13 -5.24 5.60
C ASP A 94 -12.19 -5.59 4.44
N THR A 95 -11.43 -6.69 4.55
CA THR A 95 -10.60 -7.20 3.46
C THR A 95 -11.45 -7.57 2.24
N LEU A 96 -12.55 -8.28 2.46
CA LEU A 96 -13.44 -8.68 1.36
C LEU A 96 -14.16 -7.48 0.73
N VAL A 97 -14.55 -6.48 1.51
CA VAL A 97 -15.13 -5.22 0.98
C VAL A 97 -14.12 -4.47 0.13
N MET A 98 -12.85 -4.44 0.52
CA MET A 98 -11.79 -3.82 -0.27
C MET A 98 -11.60 -4.56 -1.60
N LEU A 99 -11.59 -5.91 -1.58
CA LEU A 99 -11.33 -6.74 -2.77
C LEU A 99 -12.51 -6.78 -3.76
N PHE A 100 -13.76 -6.77 -3.27
CA PHE A 100 -14.95 -7.01 -4.09
C PHE A 100 -15.92 -5.82 -4.15
N GLY A 101 -15.68 -4.78 -3.35
CA GLY A 101 -16.59 -3.65 -3.19
C GLY A 101 -17.73 -3.93 -2.20
N ALA A 102 -18.19 -2.88 -1.53
CA ALA A 102 -19.22 -2.99 -0.48
C ALA A 102 -20.58 -3.48 -1.01
N SER A 103 -20.91 -3.24 -2.27
CA SER A 103 -22.14 -3.71 -2.91
C SER A 103 -22.21 -5.22 -3.06
N ASN A 104 -21.06 -5.88 -3.15
CA ASN A 104 -20.95 -7.31 -3.41
C ASN A 104 -20.70 -8.14 -2.14
N VAL A 105 -20.51 -7.49 -0.99
CA VAL A 105 -20.25 -8.16 0.29
C VAL A 105 -21.37 -7.86 1.27
N THR A 106 -22.06 -8.90 1.72
CA THR A 106 -23.11 -8.80 2.73
C THR A 106 -22.73 -9.55 3.99
N GLN A 107 -22.97 -8.93 5.14
CA GLN A 107 -22.74 -9.53 6.45
C GLN A 107 -24.07 -9.77 7.14
N THR A 108 -24.33 -11.02 7.53
CA THR A 108 -25.48 -11.39 8.35
C THR A 108 -24.99 -11.70 9.77
N PRO A 109 -25.50 -10.99 10.80
CA PRO A 109 -25.11 -11.23 12.19
C PRO A 109 -25.38 -12.66 12.64
N ALA A 110 -24.63 -13.11 13.63
CA ALA A 110 -24.82 -14.42 14.27
C ALA A 110 -26.25 -14.56 14.82
N ALA A 111 -26.88 -15.69 14.56
CA ALA A 111 -28.23 -16.01 15.03
C ALA A 111 -28.37 -17.51 15.34
N GLY A 112 -28.92 -17.82 16.50
CA GLY A 112 -29.10 -19.21 16.95
C GLY A 112 -27.77 -19.94 17.11
N SER A 113 -27.61 -21.06 16.38
CA SER A 113 -26.36 -21.84 16.34
C SER A 113 -25.38 -21.42 15.25
N ASN A 114 -25.72 -20.41 14.46
CA ASN A 114 -24.90 -19.94 13.34
C ASN A 114 -24.07 -18.72 13.75
N GLY A 115 -22.79 -18.72 13.37
CA GLY A 115 -21.93 -17.54 13.50
C GLY A 115 -22.31 -16.43 12.49
N THR A 116 -21.57 -15.32 12.54
CA THR A 116 -21.68 -14.25 11.53
C THR A 116 -21.34 -14.80 10.15
N LEU A 117 -22.26 -14.68 9.21
CA LEU A 117 -22.05 -15.09 7.82
C LEU A 117 -21.63 -13.89 6.97
N ILE A 118 -20.53 -14.01 6.27
CA ILE A 118 -20.11 -13.08 5.22
C ILE A 118 -20.33 -13.76 3.88
N LYS A 119 -21.14 -13.14 3.04
CA LYS A 119 -21.41 -13.62 1.67
C LYS A 119 -20.79 -12.62 0.69
N VAL A 120 -19.97 -13.13 -0.21
CA VAL A 120 -19.39 -12.39 -1.33
C VAL A 120 -20.05 -12.84 -2.63
N SER A 121 -20.53 -11.90 -3.42
CA SER A 121 -21.05 -12.14 -4.76
C SER A 121 -19.98 -11.72 -5.76
N ILE A 122 -19.41 -12.67 -6.49
CA ILE A 122 -18.34 -12.43 -7.45
C ILE A 122 -18.93 -12.34 -8.85
N GLY A 123 -18.69 -11.24 -9.54
CA GLY A 123 -19.17 -10.96 -10.89
C GLY A 123 -18.13 -10.23 -11.73
N ALA A 124 -18.53 -9.75 -12.90
CA ALA A 124 -17.68 -9.04 -13.85
C ALA A 124 -17.57 -7.53 -13.52
N GLU A 125 -17.54 -7.18 -12.24
CA GLU A 125 -17.44 -5.80 -11.78
C GLU A 125 -16.10 -5.57 -11.08
N LEU A 126 -15.46 -4.46 -11.40
CA LEU A 126 -14.27 -4.03 -10.67
C LEU A 126 -14.67 -3.35 -9.35
N PRO A 127 -13.97 -3.63 -8.25
CA PRO A 127 -14.15 -2.88 -7.00
C PRO A 127 -13.78 -1.41 -7.23
N PRO A 128 -14.30 -0.48 -6.43
CA PRO A 128 -13.90 0.92 -6.52
C PRO A 128 -12.42 1.09 -6.16
N ALA A 129 -11.76 2.04 -6.84
CA ALA A 129 -10.40 2.42 -6.48
C ALA A 129 -10.32 2.92 -5.04
N LYS A 130 -9.18 2.69 -4.38
CA LYS A 130 -8.92 3.03 -2.98
C LYS A 130 -7.57 3.72 -2.81
N ALA A 131 -7.41 4.43 -1.73
CA ALA A 131 -6.11 4.86 -1.27
C ALA A 131 -5.50 3.75 -0.40
N PHE A 132 -4.19 3.52 -0.54
CA PHE A 132 -3.46 2.53 0.25
C PHE A 132 -2.26 3.17 0.95
N CYS A 133 -1.93 2.61 2.12
CA CYS A 133 -0.79 3.00 2.92
C CYS A 133 -0.11 1.74 3.47
N PHE A 134 1.17 1.58 3.16
CA PHE A 134 2.01 0.46 3.61
C PHE A 134 3.04 0.99 4.60
N ASN A 135 3.00 0.49 5.83
CA ASN A 135 3.89 0.92 6.91
C ASN A 135 4.96 -0.13 7.17
N MET A 136 6.22 0.29 7.06
CA MET A 136 7.38 -0.57 7.29
C MET A 136 8.30 0.05 8.33
N LYS A 137 9.04 -0.80 9.06
CA LYS A 137 9.89 -0.42 10.18
C LYS A 137 11.18 -1.21 10.18
N ASP A 138 12.30 -0.51 10.40
CA ASP A 138 13.60 -1.10 10.68
C ASP A 138 14.24 -0.36 11.86
N GLY A 139 14.22 -0.97 13.05
CA GLY A 139 14.65 -0.29 14.28
C GLY A 139 13.87 1.00 14.52
N ASP A 140 14.57 2.15 14.53
CA ASP A 140 13.98 3.49 14.66
C ASP A 140 13.60 4.11 13.32
N GLN A 141 14.04 3.52 12.21
CA GLN A 141 13.71 3.99 10.86
C GLN A 141 12.28 3.58 10.49
N ARG A 142 11.64 4.42 9.68
CA ARG A 142 10.28 4.18 9.17
C ARG A 142 10.24 4.45 7.68
N VAL A 143 9.52 3.57 7.00
CA VAL A 143 9.20 3.73 5.58
C VAL A 143 7.70 3.64 5.43
N ARG A 144 7.13 4.54 4.67
CA ARG A 144 5.71 4.53 4.30
C ARG A 144 5.59 4.69 2.80
N LEU A 145 4.90 3.75 2.19
CA LEU A 145 4.51 3.81 0.79
C LEU A 145 3.03 4.17 0.73
N GLU A 146 2.69 5.21 -0.02
CA GLU A 146 1.32 5.69 -0.14
C GLU A 146 0.89 5.72 -1.60
N LEU A 147 -0.30 5.19 -1.84
CA LEU A 147 -0.98 5.18 -3.12
C LEU A 147 -2.27 5.97 -2.99
N PRO A 148 -2.36 7.18 -3.53
CA PRO A 148 -3.54 8.04 -3.38
C PRO A 148 -4.78 7.51 -4.10
N ASN A 149 -4.56 6.78 -5.19
CA ASN A 149 -5.61 6.25 -6.05
C ASN A 149 -5.12 4.96 -6.69
N ALA A 150 -5.50 3.82 -6.15
CA ALA A 150 -5.10 2.53 -6.69
C ALA A 150 -6.31 1.64 -6.93
N GLN A 151 -6.33 0.99 -8.10
CA GLN A 151 -7.38 0.05 -8.49
C GLN A 151 -6.99 -1.34 -8.03
N PRO A 152 -7.66 -1.94 -7.02
CA PRO A 152 -7.38 -3.31 -6.63
C PRO A 152 -7.97 -4.29 -7.64
N THR A 153 -7.21 -5.33 -7.93
CA THR A 153 -7.63 -6.50 -8.70
C THR A 153 -7.11 -7.76 -8.02
N ILE A 154 -7.84 -8.86 -8.15
CA ILE A 154 -7.36 -10.16 -7.69
C ILE A 154 -6.44 -10.71 -8.76
N ASP A 155 -5.24 -11.11 -8.35
CA ASP A 155 -4.22 -11.68 -9.23
C ASP A 155 -4.00 -13.15 -8.86
N GLY A 156 -4.16 -14.03 -9.86
CA GLY A 156 -3.93 -15.46 -9.71
C GLY A 156 -5.13 -16.29 -9.24
N GLU A 157 -4.83 -17.47 -8.72
CA GLU A 157 -5.80 -18.48 -8.31
C GLU A 157 -6.05 -18.43 -6.80
N LEU A 158 -7.32 -18.58 -6.42
CA LEU A 158 -7.71 -18.83 -5.05
C LEU A 158 -7.68 -20.34 -4.78
N THR A 159 -6.75 -20.78 -3.97
CA THR A 159 -6.55 -22.19 -3.66
C THR A 159 -7.03 -22.52 -2.25
N PHE A 160 -7.78 -23.62 -2.11
CA PHE A 160 -8.27 -24.12 -0.82
C PHE A 160 -7.54 -25.41 -0.48
N LYS A 161 -6.63 -25.36 0.49
CA LYS A 161 -5.83 -26.50 0.97
C LYS A 161 -5.94 -26.63 2.48
N ALA A 162 -5.79 -27.86 2.97
CA ALA A 162 -5.94 -28.16 4.40
C ALA A 162 -4.79 -27.62 5.28
N ASN A 163 -3.62 -27.40 4.70
CA ASN A 163 -2.36 -27.03 5.38
C ASN A 163 -1.86 -25.61 5.06
N GLU A 164 -2.63 -24.85 4.31
CA GLU A 164 -2.30 -23.47 3.92
C GLU A 164 -3.49 -22.55 4.23
N PRO A 165 -3.24 -21.28 4.61
CA PRO A 165 -4.33 -20.33 4.75
C PRO A 165 -4.98 -20.03 3.40
N ILE A 166 -6.25 -19.66 3.42
CA ILE A 166 -6.89 -19.04 2.27
C ILE A 166 -6.20 -17.72 2.02
N SER A 167 -5.64 -17.53 0.84
CA SER A 167 -4.85 -16.36 0.49
C SER A 167 -5.43 -15.62 -0.71
N TRP A 168 -5.41 -14.29 -0.63
CA TRP A 168 -5.92 -13.38 -1.63
C TRP A 168 -4.77 -12.60 -2.24
N SER A 169 -4.32 -13.00 -3.42
CA SER A 169 -3.30 -12.26 -4.15
C SER A 169 -3.92 -11.02 -4.78
N VAL A 170 -3.31 -9.89 -4.53
CA VAL A 170 -3.82 -8.56 -4.91
C VAL A 170 -2.79 -7.86 -5.78
N SER A 171 -3.24 -7.29 -6.87
CA SER A 171 -2.50 -6.35 -7.69
C SER A 171 -3.21 -5.01 -7.65
N LEU A 172 -2.47 -3.95 -7.33
CA LEU A 172 -2.93 -2.57 -7.30
C LEU A 172 -2.34 -1.82 -8.49
N ASP A 173 -3.18 -1.36 -9.39
CA ASP A 173 -2.77 -0.44 -10.45
C ASP A 173 -2.82 1.00 -9.92
N CYS A 174 -1.65 1.68 -9.90
CA CYS A 174 -1.47 2.97 -9.26
C CYS A 174 -1.86 4.12 -10.19
N GLY A 175 -3.06 4.64 -10.03
CA GLY A 175 -3.53 5.85 -10.70
C GLY A 175 -2.97 7.12 -10.08
N ALA A 176 -2.94 8.19 -10.86
CA ALA A 176 -2.49 9.50 -10.39
C ALA A 176 -3.56 10.21 -9.52
N ASP A 177 -3.10 11.02 -8.59
CA ASP A 177 -3.90 11.97 -7.85
C ASP A 177 -4.09 13.30 -8.61
N SER A 178 -4.72 14.28 -7.97
CA SER A 178 -4.94 15.62 -8.52
C SER A 178 -3.65 16.40 -8.83
N THR A 179 -2.51 15.98 -8.28
CA THR A 179 -1.18 16.58 -8.53
C THR A 179 -0.42 15.86 -9.64
N GLY A 180 -0.98 14.77 -10.20
CA GLY A 180 -0.36 13.95 -11.23
C GLY A 180 0.67 12.97 -10.68
N LYS A 181 0.63 12.64 -9.40
CA LYS A 181 1.50 11.65 -8.76
C LYS A 181 0.71 10.41 -8.38
N SER A 182 1.29 9.23 -8.65
CA SER A 182 0.66 7.94 -8.39
C SER A 182 1.19 7.26 -7.13
N ILE A 183 2.41 7.58 -6.71
CA ILE A 183 3.11 6.89 -5.63
C ILE A 183 3.90 7.91 -4.82
N TYR A 184 3.76 7.84 -3.48
CA TYR A 184 4.58 8.61 -2.54
C TYR A 184 5.38 7.64 -1.68
N PHE A 185 6.68 7.91 -1.55
CA PHE A 185 7.59 7.15 -0.72
C PHE A 185 8.14 8.07 0.36
N LEU A 186 7.77 7.81 1.60
CA LEU A 186 8.18 8.58 2.78
C LEU A 186 9.21 7.76 3.55
N TYR A 187 10.35 8.38 3.83
CA TYR A 187 11.42 7.75 4.59
C TYR A 187 11.85 8.65 5.75
N ASP A 188 11.83 8.10 6.94
CA ASP A 188 12.34 8.69 8.17
C ASP A 188 13.53 7.87 8.65
N ASN A 189 14.69 8.48 8.73
CA ASN A 189 15.95 7.84 9.10
C ASN A 189 16.11 7.54 10.59
N GLY A 190 15.12 7.87 11.42
CA GLY A 190 15.13 7.60 12.86
C GLY A 190 16.01 8.57 13.69
N VAL A 191 16.70 9.50 13.04
CA VAL A 191 17.55 10.47 13.76
C VAL A 191 16.70 11.65 14.21
N LEU A 192 16.42 11.70 15.50
CA LEU A 192 15.67 12.81 16.09
C LEU A 192 16.58 14.05 16.21
N ALA A 193 16.02 15.23 15.91
CA ALA A 193 16.70 16.49 16.21
C ALA A 193 16.92 16.60 17.72
N SER A 194 18.17 16.88 18.12
CA SER A 194 18.47 17.16 19.53
C SER A 194 17.63 18.34 19.99
N ALA A 195 16.88 18.15 21.08
CA ALA A 195 16.15 19.24 21.70
C ALA A 195 17.15 20.34 22.09
N THR A 196 17.09 21.48 21.41
CA THR A 196 17.88 22.66 21.79
C THR A 196 17.30 23.15 23.12
N THR A 197 17.99 22.84 24.22
CA THR A 197 17.65 23.38 25.54
C THR A 197 17.94 24.88 25.48
N THR A 198 16.92 25.69 25.26
CA THR A 198 17.03 27.15 25.43
C THR A 198 17.17 27.39 26.92
N THR A 199 18.41 27.52 27.40
CA THR A 199 18.69 27.99 28.75
C THR A 199 18.35 29.48 28.77
N THR A 200 17.16 29.80 29.24
CA THR A 200 16.80 31.18 29.59
C THR A 200 17.64 31.52 30.81
N GLY A 201 18.74 32.22 30.62
CA GLY A 201 19.52 32.80 31.71
C GLY A 201 18.67 33.84 32.44
N ALA A 202 18.59 33.69 33.74
CA ALA A 202 18.03 34.68 34.67
C ALA A 202 19.01 35.80 34.89
#